data_c5d0815f8cdb90525007216662d9746b
#
_entry.id   c5d0815f8cdb90525007216662d9746b
#
_cell.length_a   1.000
_cell.length_b   1.000
_cell.length_c   1.000
_cell.angle_alpha   90.00
_cell.angle_beta   90.00
_cell.angle_gamma   90.00
#
_symmetry.space_group_name_H-M   'P 1'
#
loop_
_entity.id
_entity.type
_entity.pdbx_description
1 polymer ?
#
loop_
_entity_poly.entity_id
_entity_poly.type
_entity_poly.pdbx_seq_one_letter_code
_entity_poly.pdbx_strand_id
1 'polypeptide(L)'
;MTSRQYLVSFLVFGFLSFAIQSQSCADELKIFTSRAVATVLEKIGPEFEKGTGHKLNLTTGLSSEFVGRINAGEPFDVVAAPPPVLDSLANSGKIAAESKTGLVRSANGVAIRTGAPKPDISSLENFKRALLDAKSITYLPVPGVPQIIERLGLKDALAAKTTIPKTDLSSELVAKGEVELAIVPVTQAFTTPGVELAGPLPSEIQFYTAFGGAISANSKSRDAAAELLKFLKGSSALRVIKEQGMEPI
;
A
#
# COMPACT_ATOMS: atom_id res chain seq x y z
N MET A 1 -60.94 67.12 22.77
CA MET A 1 -61.17 65.66 22.63
C MET A 1 -60.02 65.15 21.81
N THR A 2 -59.01 64.53 22.45
CA THR A 2 -57.69 64.27 21.92
C THR A 2 -57.52 62.74 21.84
N SER A 3 -57.35 62.23 20.60
CA SER A 3 -57.00 60.83 20.34
C SER A 3 -55.48 60.67 20.40
N ARG A 4 -55.00 59.87 21.34
CA ARG A 4 -53.63 59.47 21.47
C ARG A 4 -53.39 58.22 20.61
N GLN A 5 -52.56 58.33 19.56
CA GLN A 5 -52.05 57.19 18.80
C GLN A 5 -50.81 56.61 19.52
N TYR A 6 -50.85 55.33 19.84
CA TYR A 6 -49.69 54.56 20.34
C TYR A 6 -48.93 53.95 19.15
N LEU A 7 -47.71 54.41 18.95
CA LEU A 7 -46.74 53.82 17.98
C LEU A 7 -46.10 52.64 18.64
N VAL A 8 -46.37 51.45 18.18
CA VAL A 8 -45.69 50.22 18.62
C VAL A 8 -44.54 49.97 17.69
N SER A 9 -43.29 50.25 18.17
CA SER A 9 -42.05 49.89 17.46
C SER A 9 -41.75 48.40 17.64
N PHE A 10 -41.85 47.62 16.57
CA PHE A 10 -41.41 46.25 16.50
C PHE A 10 -39.89 46.23 16.26
N LEU A 11 -39.11 45.95 17.30
CA LEU A 11 -37.65 45.65 17.22
C LEU A 11 -37.47 44.21 16.73
N VAL A 12 -37.19 44.04 15.44
CA VAL A 12 -36.79 42.76 14.85
C VAL A 12 -35.32 42.52 15.21
N PHE A 13 -35.06 41.70 16.21
CA PHE A 13 -33.76 41.19 16.53
C PHE A 13 -33.39 40.09 15.51
N GLY A 14 -32.62 40.47 14.47
CA GLY A 14 -32.06 39.54 13.51
C GLY A 14 -30.92 38.73 14.21
N PHE A 15 -31.20 37.48 14.55
CA PHE A 15 -30.16 36.50 14.93
C PHE A 15 -29.33 36.17 13.69
N LEU A 16 -28.17 36.84 13.54
CA LEU A 16 -27.15 36.45 12.59
C LEU A 16 -26.47 35.19 13.17
N SER A 17 -26.93 34.00 12.76
CA SER A 17 -26.23 32.75 13.04
C SER A 17 -24.91 32.76 12.27
N PHE A 18 -23.84 33.16 12.94
CA PHE A 18 -22.49 32.98 12.43
C PHE A 18 -22.22 31.46 12.44
N ALA A 19 -22.38 30.81 11.30
CA ALA A 19 -21.86 29.47 11.08
C ALA A 19 -20.33 29.55 11.20
N ILE A 20 -19.79 29.14 12.34
CA ILE A 20 -18.35 28.89 12.51
C ILE A 20 -18.05 27.71 11.60
N GLN A 21 -17.69 27.99 10.35
CA GLN A 21 -17.00 27.02 9.53
C GLN A 21 -15.65 26.79 10.19
N SER A 22 -15.50 25.66 10.87
CA SER A 22 -14.21 25.16 11.27
C SER A 22 -13.36 24.99 9.99
N GLN A 23 -12.54 26.00 9.70
CA GLN A 23 -11.49 25.85 8.70
C GLN A 23 -10.56 24.77 9.24
N SER A 24 -10.71 23.56 8.72
CA SER A 24 -9.71 22.51 8.90
C SER A 24 -8.41 23.08 8.34
N CYS A 25 -7.42 23.28 9.20
CA CYS A 25 -6.10 23.70 8.77
C CYS A 25 -5.57 22.60 7.84
N ALA A 26 -5.09 22.99 6.67
CA ALA A 26 -4.52 22.04 5.71
C ALA A 26 -3.21 21.48 6.31
N ASP A 27 -3.20 20.19 6.62
CA ASP A 27 -2.03 19.49 7.13
C ASP A 27 -1.22 18.86 5.99
N GLU A 28 0.09 18.79 6.13
CA GLU A 28 0.94 17.94 5.32
C GLU A 28 1.21 16.63 6.07
N LEU A 29 0.63 15.53 5.59
CA LEU A 29 0.80 14.20 6.17
C LEU A 29 2.06 13.53 5.64
N LYS A 30 3.00 13.22 6.52
CA LYS A 30 4.20 12.43 6.21
C LYS A 30 3.90 10.94 6.33
N ILE A 31 4.04 10.22 5.23
CA ILE A 31 3.60 8.84 5.13
C ILE A 31 4.79 7.95 4.75
N PHE A 32 5.14 7.01 5.62
CA PHE A 32 6.02 5.91 5.28
C PHE A 32 5.21 4.74 4.75
N THR A 33 5.55 4.25 3.57
CA THR A 33 4.73 3.22 2.93
C THR A 33 5.55 2.24 2.09
N SER A 34 5.05 1.01 2.00
CA SER A 34 5.53 0.04 1.02
C SER A 34 5.06 0.41 -0.39
N ARG A 35 5.77 -0.09 -1.40
CA ARG A 35 5.44 0.15 -2.81
C ARG A 35 3.98 -0.19 -3.13
N ALA A 36 3.46 -1.32 -2.63
CA ALA A 36 2.10 -1.75 -2.92
C ALA A 36 1.03 -0.72 -2.49
N VAL A 37 1.19 -0.09 -1.32
CA VAL A 37 0.26 0.94 -0.85
C VAL A 37 0.56 2.30 -1.50
N ALA A 38 1.85 2.59 -1.78
CA ALA A 38 2.24 3.81 -2.49
C ALA A 38 1.53 3.95 -3.84
N THR A 39 1.49 2.88 -4.63
CA THR A 39 0.85 2.90 -5.96
C THR A 39 -0.66 3.20 -5.89
N VAL A 40 -1.32 2.83 -4.80
CA VAL A 40 -2.71 3.23 -4.54
C VAL A 40 -2.77 4.71 -4.20
N LEU A 41 -1.95 5.16 -3.23
CA LEU A 41 -1.92 6.55 -2.78
C LEU A 41 -1.55 7.54 -3.91
N GLU A 42 -0.63 7.17 -4.80
CA GLU A 42 -0.25 7.97 -5.96
C GLU A 42 -1.44 8.22 -6.90
N LYS A 43 -2.34 7.23 -7.05
CA LYS A 43 -3.53 7.34 -7.91
C LYS A 43 -4.70 8.08 -7.28
N ILE A 44 -4.95 7.85 -5.98
CA ILE A 44 -6.13 8.43 -5.29
C ILE A 44 -5.79 9.64 -4.42
N GLY A 45 -4.50 9.86 -4.13
CA GLY A 45 -4.03 10.99 -3.31
C GLY A 45 -4.54 12.35 -3.79
N PRO A 46 -4.50 12.66 -5.10
CA PRO A 46 -5.04 13.92 -5.62
C PRO A 46 -6.54 14.11 -5.32
N GLU A 47 -7.35 13.03 -5.28
CA GLU A 47 -8.77 13.07 -4.89
C GLU A 47 -8.92 13.40 -3.40
N PHE A 48 -8.13 12.75 -2.55
CA PHE A 48 -8.08 13.03 -1.12
C PHE A 48 -7.65 14.47 -0.84
N GLU A 49 -6.55 14.93 -1.43
CA GLU A 49 -6.05 16.29 -1.28
C GLU A 49 -7.05 17.36 -1.69
N LYS A 50 -7.75 17.13 -2.82
CA LYS A 50 -8.78 18.03 -3.31
C LYS A 50 -10.00 18.07 -2.39
N GLY A 51 -10.39 16.91 -1.82
CA GLY A 51 -11.57 16.79 -0.97
C GLY A 51 -11.38 17.37 0.43
N THR A 52 -10.17 17.25 0.99
CA THR A 52 -9.87 17.60 2.38
C THR A 52 -9.03 18.87 2.55
N GLY A 53 -8.26 19.23 1.51
CA GLY A 53 -7.25 20.30 1.57
C GLY A 53 -5.90 19.83 2.13
N HIS A 54 -5.80 18.66 2.74
CA HIS A 54 -4.55 18.09 3.24
C HIS A 54 -3.60 17.73 2.09
N LYS A 55 -2.30 17.62 2.39
CA LYS A 55 -1.27 17.21 1.44
C LYS A 55 -0.63 15.89 1.85
N LEU A 56 -0.26 15.06 0.88
CA LEU A 56 0.38 13.78 1.10
C LEU A 56 1.86 13.84 0.70
N ASN A 57 2.74 13.58 1.67
CA ASN A 57 4.18 13.46 1.46
C ASN A 57 4.60 12.00 1.65
N LEU A 58 4.80 11.29 0.53
CA LEU A 58 5.06 9.86 0.53
C LEU A 58 6.56 9.57 0.56
N THR A 59 6.98 8.75 1.51
CA THR A 59 8.29 8.10 1.52
C THR A 59 8.10 6.61 1.30
N THR A 60 8.51 6.12 0.14
CA THR A 60 8.35 4.73 -0.26
C THR A 60 9.68 3.98 -0.17
N GLY A 61 9.65 2.75 0.33
CA GLY A 61 10.84 1.89 0.42
C GLY A 61 10.55 0.54 1.06
N LEU A 62 11.63 -0.18 1.35
CA LEU A 62 11.57 -1.40 2.15
C LEU A 62 11.21 -1.08 3.61
N SER A 63 10.45 -1.97 4.24
CA SER A 63 10.06 -1.78 5.65
C SER A 63 11.25 -1.61 6.58
N SER A 64 12.37 -2.28 6.33
CA SER A 64 13.62 -2.13 7.11
C SER A 64 14.18 -0.71 7.06
N GLU A 65 14.07 -0.02 5.93
CA GLU A 65 14.59 1.33 5.74
C GLU A 65 13.78 2.35 6.54
N PHE A 66 12.46 2.39 6.35
CA PHE A 66 11.65 3.37 7.08
C PHE A 66 11.49 3.04 8.57
N VAL A 67 11.53 1.75 8.98
CA VAL A 67 11.59 1.39 10.40
C VAL A 67 12.86 1.91 11.05
N GLY A 68 14.02 1.81 10.36
CA GLY A 68 15.26 2.42 10.81
C GLY A 68 15.13 3.93 11.05
N ARG A 69 14.53 4.66 10.11
CA ARG A 69 14.26 6.11 10.21
C ARG A 69 13.30 6.45 11.36
N ILE A 70 12.21 5.68 11.52
CA ILE A 70 11.25 5.84 12.64
C ILE A 70 11.96 5.62 13.99
N ASN A 71 12.80 4.58 14.10
CA ASN A 71 13.54 4.31 15.33
C ASN A 71 14.57 5.39 15.64
N ALA A 72 15.16 6.01 14.62
CA ALA A 72 16.05 7.17 14.74
C ALA A 72 15.29 8.47 15.13
N GLY A 73 13.96 8.44 15.23
CA GLY A 73 13.14 9.57 15.67
C GLY A 73 12.64 10.45 14.53
N GLU A 74 12.72 10.02 13.29
CA GLU A 74 12.17 10.79 12.18
C GLU A 74 10.64 10.91 12.31
N PRO A 75 10.09 12.14 12.21
CA PRO A 75 8.67 12.37 12.38
C PRO A 75 7.87 11.84 11.18
N PHE A 76 6.75 11.20 11.48
CA PHE A 76 5.77 10.73 10.49
C PHE A 76 4.36 10.81 11.08
N ASP A 77 3.34 10.75 10.22
CA ASP A 77 1.93 10.78 10.62
C ASP A 77 1.27 9.42 10.39
N VAL A 78 1.54 8.79 9.24
CA VAL A 78 1.01 7.47 8.89
C VAL A 78 2.14 6.55 8.45
N VAL A 79 2.03 5.29 8.85
CA VAL A 79 2.86 4.21 8.30
C VAL A 79 1.97 3.13 7.70
N ALA A 80 2.29 2.68 6.48
CA ALA A 80 1.62 1.56 5.83
C ALA A 80 2.62 0.45 5.54
N ALA A 81 2.48 -0.68 6.25
CA ALA A 81 3.47 -1.76 6.30
C ALA A 81 2.81 -3.13 6.52
N PRO A 82 3.56 -4.23 6.33
CA PRO A 82 3.10 -5.56 6.73
C PRO A 82 2.74 -5.63 8.23
N PRO A 83 1.72 -6.43 8.61
CA PRO A 83 1.26 -6.53 10.00
C PRO A 83 2.36 -6.78 11.03
N PRO A 84 3.36 -7.68 10.83
CA PRO A 84 4.44 -7.87 11.81
C PRO A 84 5.27 -6.61 12.07
N VAL A 85 5.43 -5.75 11.06
CA VAL A 85 6.13 -4.46 11.19
C VAL A 85 5.31 -3.50 12.03
N LEU A 86 3.98 -3.42 11.76
CA LEU A 86 3.07 -2.60 12.56
C LEU A 86 3.02 -3.07 14.02
N ASP A 87 3.03 -4.39 14.26
CA ASP A 87 3.06 -4.95 15.61
C ASP A 87 4.35 -4.56 16.35
N SER A 88 5.51 -4.65 15.68
CA SER A 88 6.78 -4.21 16.25
C SER A 88 6.80 -2.71 16.59
N LEU A 89 6.26 -1.86 15.70
CA LEU A 89 6.16 -0.43 15.93
C LEU A 89 5.17 -0.09 17.06
N ALA A 90 4.07 -0.84 17.18
CA ALA A 90 3.12 -0.69 18.29
C ALA A 90 3.77 -1.07 19.62
N ASN A 91 4.46 -2.22 19.68
CA ASN A 91 5.15 -2.70 20.88
C ASN A 91 6.25 -1.74 21.34
N SER A 92 6.88 -1.01 20.41
CA SER A 92 7.88 0.03 20.72
C SER A 92 7.27 1.42 20.95
N GLY A 93 5.94 1.56 20.97
CA GLY A 93 5.25 2.83 21.22
C GLY A 93 5.42 3.87 20.11
N LYS A 94 5.80 3.45 18.91
CA LYS A 94 5.99 4.37 17.76
C LYS A 94 4.68 4.70 17.03
N ILE A 95 3.70 3.82 17.12
CA ILE A 95 2.35 4.02 16.56
C ILE A 95 1.28 3.84 17.63
N ALA A 96 0.14 4.46 17.44
CA ALA A 96 -1.05 4.26 18.24
C ALA A 96 -1.64 2.88 17.89
N ALA A 97 -1.52 1.91 18.79
CA ALA A 97 -1.88 0.52 18.54
C ALA A 97 -3.34 0.35 18.11
N GLU A 98 -4.24 1.17 18.67
CA GLU A 98 -5.68 1.22 18.36
C GLU A 98 -5.99 1.73 16.95
N SER A 99 -5.05 2.43 16.31
CA SER A 99 -5.21 2.95 14.95
C SER A 99 -4.88 1.93 13.86
N LYS A 100 -4.33 0.76 14.23
CA LYS A 100 -3.99 -0.27 13.25
C LYS A 100 -5.24 -0.73 12.50
N THR A 101 -5.16 -0.73 11.17
CA THR A 101 -6.24 -1.20 10.30
C THR A 101 -5.68 -1.94 9.11
N GLY A 102 -6.36 -3.01 8.66
CA GLY A 102 -6.05 -3.65 7.38
C GLY A 102 -6.39 -2.71 6.23
N LEU A 103 -5.56 -2.73 5.20
CA LEU A 103 -5.78 -1.93 3.99
C LEU A 103 -5.93 -2.82 2.75
N VAL A 104 -4.88 -3.55 2.40
CA VAL A 104 -4.83 -4.35 1.17
C VAL A 104 -4.04 -5.63 1.38
N ARG A 105 -4.30 -6.62 0.55
CA ARG A 105 -3.44 -7.78 0.37
C ARG A 105 -3.17 -8.02 -1.11
N SER A 106 -1.98 -8.50 -1.42
CA SER A 106 -1.58 -8.89 -2.76
C SER A 106 -1.28 -10.38 -2.80
N ALA A 107 -1.88 -11.08 -3.74
CA ALA A 107 -1.46 -12.43 -4.10
C ALA A 107 -0.05 -12.40 -4.70
N ASN A 108 0.61 -13.56 -4.76
CA ASN A 108 1.86 -13.71 -5.47
C ASN A 108 1.65 -14.51 -6.78
N GLY A 109 2.51 -14.25 -7.74
CA GLY A 109 2.42 -14.86 -9.04
C GLY A 109 3.77 -14.87 -9.77
N VAL A 110 3.77 -15.40 -10.98
CA VAL A 110 4.93 -15.39 -11.86
C VAL A 110 4.78 -14.29 -12.87
N ALA A 111 5.75 -13.41 -12.92
CA ALA A 111 5.86 -12.33 -13.90
C ALA A 111 6.88 -12.68 -14.98
N ILE A 112 6.57 -12.28 -16.21
CA ILE A 112 7.39 -12.43 -17.41
C ILE A 112 7.47 -11.10 -18.14
N ARG A 113 8.41 -10.96 -19.07
CA ARG A 113 8.44 -9.80 -19.97
C ARG A 113 7.23 -9.85 -20.91
N THR A 114 6.61 -8.72 -21.15
CA THR A 114 5.47 -8.59 -22.07
C THR A 114 5.80 -9.22 -23.44
N GLY A 115 4.92 -10.11 -23.89
CA GLY A 115 5.06 -10.84 -25.15
C GLY A 115 5.99 -12.06 -25.09
N ALA A 116 6.59 -12.38 -23.94
CA ALA A 116 7.33 -13.64 -23.78
C ALA A 116 6.37 -14.83 -23.67
N PRO A 117 6.81 -16.05 -24.06
CA PRO A 117 6.00 -17.25 -23.87
C PRO A 117 5.60 -17.43 -22.42
N LYS A 118 4.30 -17.62 -22.17
CA LYS A 118 3.80 -17.86 -20.81
C LYS A 118 4.06 -19.31 -20.39
N PRO A 119 4.80 -19.53 -19.30
CA PRO A 119 4.96 -20.86 -18.75
C PRO A 119 3.62 -21.37 -18.20
N ASP A 120 3.37 -22.64 -18.32
CA ASP A 120 2.25 -23.28 -17.62
C ASP A 120 2.61 -23.41 -16.14
N ILE A 121 1.83 -22.75 -15.29
CA ILE A 121 1.94 -22.78 -13.83
C ILE A 121 0.62 -23.13 -13.18
N SER A 122 -0.29 -23.77 -13.91
CA SER A 122 -1.64 -24.11 -13.47
C SER A 122 -1.70 -25.15 -12.35
N SER A 123 -0.60 -25.88 -12.12
CA SER A 123 -0.46 -26.86 -11.04
C SER A 123 0.90 -26.73 -10.38
N LEU A 124 1.05 -27.31 -9.19
CA LEU A 124 2.32 -27.34 -8.46
C LEU A 124 3.45 -27.99 -9.29
N GLU A 125 3.15 -29.08 -10.00
CA GLU A 125 4.13 -29.78 -10.83
C GLU A 125 4.54 -28.95 -12.05
N ASN A 126 3.60 -28.28 -12.70
CA ASN A 126 3.88 -27.39 -13.82
C ASN A 126 4.67 -26.17 -13.36
N PHE A 127 4.35 -25.59 -12.20
CA PHE A 127 5.11 -24.50 -11.60
C PHE A 127 6.56 -24.93 -11.31
N LYS A 128 6.79 -26.09 -10.69
CA LYS A 128 8.15 -26.62 -10.46
C LYS A 128 8.92 -26.75 -11.78
N ARG A 129 8.27 -27.35 -12.79
CA ARG A 129 8.86 -27.51 -14.12
C ARG A 129 9.22 -26.17 -14.72
N ALA A 130 8.30 -25.20 -14.71
CA ALA A 130 8.54 -23.85 -15.23
C ALA A 130 9.77 -23.19 -14.56
N LEU A 131 9.93 -23.34 -13.24
CA LEU A 131 11.11 -22.83 -12.56
C LEU A 131 12.39 -23.59 -12.94
N LEU A 132 12.32 -24.90 -13.15
CA LEU A 132 13.49 -25.70 -13.55
C LEU A 132 13.91 -25.45 -14.99
N ASP A 133 12.96 -25.23 -15.90
CA ASP A 133 13.18 -24.99 -17.32
C ASP A 133 13.64 -23.55 -17.62
N ALA A 134 13.25 -22.59 -16.79
CA ALA A 134 13.66 -21.20 -16.94
C ALA A 134 15.18 -21.04 -16.87
N LYS A 135 15.75 -20.21 -17.75
CA LYS A 135 17.18 -19.89 -17.80
C LYS A 135 17.64 -19.07 -16.60
N SER A 136 16.79 -18.20 -16.09
CA SER A 136 17.07 -17.33 -14.95
C SER A 136 15.79 -16.95 -14.24
N ILE A 137 15.87 -16.82 -12.92
CA ILE A 137 14.75 -16.43 -12.07
C ILE A 137 15.16 -15.34 -11.10
N THR A 138 14.17 -14.64 -10.57
CA THR A 138 14.35 -13.70 -9.47
C THR A 138 13.15 -13.70 -8.52
N TYR A 139 13.39 -13.29 -7.29
CA TYR A 139 12.38 -13.01 -6.26
C TYR A 139 13.01 -12.14 -5.17
N LEU A 140 12.18 -11.47 -4.38
CA LEU A 140 12.67 -10.78 -3.19
C LEU A 140 13.02 -11.78 -2.09
N PRO A 141 14.17 -11.62 -1.41
CA PRO A 141 14.61 -12.50 -0.32
C PRO A 141 13.89 -12.16 1.00
N VAL A 142 12.58 -12.00 0.93
CA VAL A 142 11.68 -11.74 2.08
C VAL A 142 10.87 -13.01 2.39
N PRO A 143 10.31 -13.16 3.60
CA PRO A 143 9.51 -14.34 3.95
C PRO A 143 8.42 -14.64 2.91
N GLY A 144 8.28 -15.91 2.56
CA GLY A 144 7.32 -16.43 1.58
C GLY A 144 7.99 -17.24 0.49
N VAL A 145 8.55 -16.60 -0.55
CA VAL A 145 9.12 -17.32 -1.72
C VAL A 145 10.29 -18.22 -1.36
N PRO A 146 11.31 -17.77 -0.57
CA PRO A 146 12.43 -18.67 -0.19
C PRO A 146 11.96 -19.94 0.51
N GLN A 147 10.98 -19.83 1.43
CA GLN A 147 10.42 -20.97 2.16
C GLN A 147 9.66 -21.94 1.24
N ILE A 148 8.96 -21.40 0.23
CA ILE A 148 8.28 -22.22 -0.78
C ILE A 148 9.33 -22.99 -1.59
N ILE A 149 10.36 -22.33 -2.09
CA ILE A 149 11.45 -22.95 -2.88
C ILE A 149 12.14 -24.07 -2.08
N GLU A 150 12.40 -23.82 -0.80
CA GLU A 150 13.02 -24.82 0.10
C GLU A 150 12.06 -26.01 0.34
N ARG A 151 10.79 -25.76 0.65
CA ARG A 151 9.75 -26.80 0.83
C ARG A 151 9.54 -27.66 -0.41
N LEU A 152 9.72 -27.07 -1.60
CA LEU A 152 9.62 -27.79 -2.87
C LEU A 152 10.90 -28.56 -3.24
N GLY A 153 11.97 -28.44 -2.45
CA GLY A 153 13.27 -29.09 -2.73
C GLY A 153 14.01 -28.49 -3.92
N LEU A 154 13.71 -27.23 -4.29
CA LEU A 154 14.26 -26.59 -5.49
C LEU A 154 15.46 -25.69 -5.21
N LYS A 155 15.85 -25.47 -3.94
CA LYS A 155 16.85 -24.51 -3.53
C LYS A 155 18.16 -24.68 -4.29
N ASP A 156 18.74 -25.87 -4.30
CA ASP A 156 20.02 -26.14 -4.93
C ASP A 156 19.94 -26.06 -6.46
N ALA A 157 18.87 -26.60 -7.03
CA ALA A 157 18.65 -26.59 -8.48
C ALA A 157 18.46 -25.17 -9.06
N LEU A 158 17.93 -24.25 -8.25
CA LEU A 158 17.70 -22.86 -8.67
C LEU A 158 18.85 -21.91 -8.29
N ALA A 159 19.76 -22.31 -7.39
CA ALA A 159 20.78 -21.41 -6.84
C ALA A 159 21.63 -20.73 -7.91
N ALA A 160 22.12 -21.48 -8.91
CA ALA A 160 22.98 -20.95 -9.97
C ALA A 160 22.29 -20.00 -10.96
N LYS A 161 20.95 -20.00 -11.00
CA LYS A 161 20.16 -19.18 -11.92
C LYS A 161 19.24 -18.20 -11.25
N THR A 162 19.38 -18.04 -9.92
CA THR A 162 18.64 -17.06 -9.13
C THR A 162 19.45 -15.77 -8.99
N THR A 163 18.86 -14.66 -9.44
CA THR A 163 19.41 -13.32 -9.23
C THR A 163 18.59 -12.63 -8.13
N ILE A 164 19.23 -12.20 -7.06
CA ILE A 164 18.60 -11.40 -6.02
C ILE A 164 18.67 -9.93 -6.44
N PRO A 165 17.52 -9.23 -6.52
CA PRO A 165 17.48 -7.83 -6.94
C PRO A 165 18.11 -6.91 -5.88
N LYS A 166 18.67 -5.79 -6.32
CA LYS A 166 19.23 -4.74 -5.47
C LYS A 166 18.17 -3.73 -5.00
N THR A 167 16.97 -3.80 -5.58
CA THR A 167 15.82 -2.92 -5.30
C THR A 167 14.66 -3.73 -4.73
N ASP A 168 13.60 -3.07 -4.32
CA ASP A 168 12.34 -3.68 -3.91
C ASP A 168 11.46 -4.16 -5.09
N LEU A 169 11.93 -3.96 -6.33
CA LEU A 169 11.22 -4.31 -7.57
C LEU A 169 11.97 -5.39 -8.36
N SER A 170 11.72 -6.66 -8.01
CA SER A 170 12.28 -7.79 -8.78
C SER A 170 11.74 -7.87 -10.22
N SER A 171 10.56 -7.34 -10.48
CA SER A 171 9.98 -7.23 -11.82
C SER A 171 10.78 -6.35 -12.80
N GLU A 172 11.59 -5.40 -12.30
CA GLU A 172 12.46 -4.59 -13.17
C GLU A 172 13.50 -5.42 -13.92
N LEU A 173 14.03 -6.48 -13.28
CA LEU A 173 14.99 -7.37 -13.94
C LEU A 173 14.34 -8.11 -15.13
N VAL A 174 13.05 -8.46 -15.00
CA VAL A 174 12.25 -9.05 -16.09
C VAL A 174 12.01 -8.03 -17.20
N ALA A 175 11.60 -6.80 -16.85
CA ALA A 175 11.37 -5.73 -17.82
C ALA A 175 12.61 -5.45 -18.68
N LYS A 176 13.79 -5.44 -18.06
CA LYS A 176 15.10 -5.25 -18.71
C LYS A 176 15.57 -6.48 -19.52
N GLY A 177 14.91 -7.64 -19.31
CA GLY A 177 15.34 -8.91 -19.93
C GLY A 177 16.58 -9.53 -19.29
N GLU A 178 16.95 -9.08 -18.09
CA GLU A 178 18.08 -9.61 -17.33
C GLU A 178 17.74 -10.98 -16.70
N VAL A 179 16.44 -11.22 -16.43
CA VAL A 179 15.94 -12.52 -15.98
C VAL A 179 14.67 -12.89 -16.76
N GLU A 180 14.40 -14.20 -16.85
CA GLU A 180 13.27 -14.74 -17.59
C GLU A 180 11.99 -14.73 -16.78
N LEU A 181 12.04 -15.19 -15.52
CA LEU A 181 10.89 -15.28 -14.63
C LEU A 181 11.14 -14.54 -13.30
N ALA A 182 10.09 -13.89 -12.80
CA ALA A 182 10.11 -13.35 -11.44
C ALA A 182 8.93 -13.89 -10.63
N ILE A 183 9.17 -14.34 -9.41
CA ILE A 183 8.11 -14.62 -8.43
C ILE A 183 7.89 -13.34 -7.63
N VAL A 184 6.73 -12.71 -7.80
CA VAL A 184 6.45 -11.35 -7.32
C VAL A 184 5.05 -11.25 -6.74
N PRO A 185 4.80 -10.26 -5.85
CA PRO A 185 3.45 -9.78 -5.64
C PRO A 185 2.83 -9.37 -6.99
N VAL A 186 1.61 -9.78 -7.27
CA VAL A 186 0.94 -9.53 -8.57
C VAL A 186 0.92 -8.04 -8.92
N THR A 187 0.89 -7.15 -7.93
CA THR A 187 0.98 -5.69 -8.13
C THR A 187 2.19 -5.26 -8.93
N GLN A 188 3.33 -5.93 -8.80
CA GLN A 188 4.53 -5.58 -9.57
C GLN A 188 4.33 -5.84 -11.05
N ALA A 189 3.60 -6.89 -11.43
CA ALA A 189 3.29 -7.15 -12.84
C ALA A 189 2.31 -6.12 -13.43
N PHE A 190 1.43 -5.54 -12.59
CA PHE A 190 0.48 -4.50 -13.03
C PHE A 190 1.09 -3.08 -13.06
N THR A 191 2.15 -2.84 -12.30
CA THR A 191 2.72 -1.49 -12.13
C THR A 191 4.08 -1.31 -12.78
N THR A 192 4.74 -2.38 -13.24
CA THR A 192 6.05 -2.31 -13.93
C THR A 192 5.84 -2.35 -15.44
N PRO A 193 6.14 -1.26 -16.17
CA PRO A 193 6.05 -1.26 -17.64
C PRO A 193 6.93 -2.35 -18.25
N GLY A 194 6.43 -3.03 -19.28
CA GLY A 194 7.15 -4.10 -19.96
C GLY A 194 7.09 -5.46 -19.26
N VAL A 195 6.28 -5.59 -18.23
CA VAL A 195 6.04 -6.83 -17.49
C VAL A 195 4.57 -7.24 -17.61
N GLU A 196 4.31 -8.52 -17.69
CA GLU A 196 2.97 -9.08 -17.56
C GLU A 196 2.95 -10.29 -16.62
N LEU A 197 1.78 -10.56 -16.08
CA LEU A 197 1.56 -11.72 -15.22
C LEU A 197 1.35 -12.98 -16.07
N ALA A 198 2.19 -14.00 -15.88
CA ALA A 198 1.95 -15.33 -16.47
C ALA A 198 0.77 -16.01 -15.79
N GLY A 199 0.66 -15.86 -14.46
CA GLY A 199 -0.45 -16.36 -13.65
C GLY A 199 -0.16 -16.20 -12.16
N PRO A 200 -1.19 -16.42 -11.29
CA PRO A 200 -1.01 -16.52 -9.85
C PRO A 200 -0.24 -17.82 -9.51
N LEU A 201 0.37 -17.86 -8.31
CA LEU A 201 0.93 -19.11 -7.82
C LEU A 201 -0.18 -20.18 -7.65
N PRO A 202 0.14 -21.47 -7.85
CA PRO A 202 -0.79 -22.56 -7.55
C PRO A 202 -1.36 -22.46 -6.13
N SER A 203 -2.65 -22.85 -5.97
CA SER A 203 -3.39 -22.68 -4.71
C SER A 203 -2.71 -23.31 -3.50
N GLU A 204 -2.01 -24.44 -3.69
CA GLU A 204 -1.30 -25.20 -2.65
C GLU A 204 -0.10 -24.44 -2.04
N ILE A 205 0.40 -23.48 -2.78
CA ILE A 205 1.56 -22.64 -2.37
C ILE A 205 1.26 -21.15 -2.41
N GLN A 206 0.02 -20.76 -2.74
CA GLN A 206 -0.37 -19.36 -2.75
C GLN A 206 -0.28 -18.76 -1.35
N PHE A 207 0.30 -17.60 -1.27
CA PHE A 207 0.32 -16.79 -0.06
C PHE A 207 0.05 -15.33 -0.42
N TYR A 208 -0.44 -14.60 0.57
CA TYR A 208 -0.77 -13.19 0.40
C TYR A 208 0.19 -12.33 1.22
N THR A 209 0.66 -11.27 0.61
CA THR A 209 1.35 -10.20 1.34
C THR A 209 0.30 -9.17 1.72
N ALA A 210 0.00 -9.09 3.01
CA ALA A 210 -0.94 -8.12 3.56
C ALA A 210 -0.22 -6.84 3.98
N PHE A 211 -0.92 -5.71 3.86
CA PHE A 211 -0.47 -4.40 4.33
C PHE A 211 -1.58 -3.74 5.13
N GLY A 212 -1.22 -3.21 6.26
CA GLY A 212 -2.09 -2.39 7.08
C GLY A 212 -1.56 -0.97 7.17
N GLY A 213 -2.35 -0.08 7.76
CA GLY A 213 -1.99 1.28 8.10
C GLY A 213 -2.09 1.53 9.59
N ALA A 214 -1.30 2.47 10.10
CA ALA A 214 -1.39 2.96 11.47
C ALA A 214 -0.92 4.41 11.59
N ILE A 215 -1.40 5.09 12.62
CA ILE A 215 -1.09 6.49 12.92
C ILE A 215 0.10 6.53 13.89
N SER A 216 1.03 7.45 13.66
CA SER A 216 2.13 7.72 14.59
C SER A 216 1.60 8.09 15.99
N ALA A 217 2.21 7.54 17.04
CA ALA A 217 1.87 7.90 18.41
C ALA A 217 2.09 9.40 18.69
N ASN A 218 3.02 10.04 17.97
CA ASN A 218 3.42 11.44 18.12
C ASN A 218 2.88 12.35 17.00
N SER A 219 2.00 11.86 16.13
CA SER A 219 1.40 12.70 15.08
C SER A 219 0.62 13.87 15.70
N LYS A 220 0.85 15.05 15.16
CA LYS A 220 0.09 16.27 15.47
C LYS A 220 -1.15 16.42 14.59
N SER A 221 -1.19 15.68 13.46
CA SER A 221 -2.28 15.68 12.47
C SER A 221 -3.10 14.38 12.54
N ARG A 222 -3.44 13.95 13.79
CA ARG A 222 -4.12 12.65 14.02
C ARG A 222 -5.46 12.52 13.31
N ASP A 223 -6.25 13.59 13.27
CA ASP A 223 -7.57 13.59 12.64
C ASP A 223 -7.43 13.44 11.13
N ALA A 224 -6.54 14.21 10.48
CA ALA A 224 -6.22 14.09 9.06
C ALA A 224 -5.65 12.71 8.70
N ALA A 225 -4.79 12.14 9.58
CA ALA A 225 -4.26 10.79 9.41
C ALA A 225 -5.36 9.72 9.49
N ALA A 226 -6.30 9.87 10.42
CA ALA A 226 -7.47 8.98 10.55
C ALA A 226 -8.40 9.09 9.33
N GLU A 227 -8.61 10.32 8.83
CA GLU A 227 -9.39 10.56 7.61
C GLU A 227 -8.74 9.89 6.40
N LEU A 228 -7.41 9.95 6.25
CA LEU A 228 -6.68 9.24 5.20
C LEU A 228 -6.88 7.72 5.28
N LEU A 229 -6.71 7.13 6.47
CA LEU A 229 -6.91 5.68 6.64
C LEU A 229 -8.35 5.26 6.32
N LYS A 230 -9.34 6.09 6.67
CA LYS A 230 -10.74 5.88 6.31
C LYS A 230 -10.95 6.01 4.79
N PHE A 231 -10.35 7.03 4.16
CA PHE A 231 -10.43 7.25 2.72
C PHE A 231 -9.87 6.07 1.92
N LEU A 232 -8.78 5.47 2.39
CA LEU A 232 -8.18 4.26 1.79
C LEU A 232 -9.12 3.03 1.82
N LYS A 233 -10.20 3.07 2.58
CA LYS A 233 -11.25 2.03 2.63
C LYS A 233 -12.52 2.46 1.85
N GLY A 234 -12.52 3.63 1.26
CA GLY A 234 -13.63 4.15 0.46
C GLY A 234 -13.68 3.58 -0.96
N SER A 235 -14.77 3.85 -1.67
CA SER A 235 -15.07 3.29 -2.99
C SER A 235 -14.01 3.61 -4.05
N SER A 236 -13.46 4.82 -4.05
CA SER A 236 -12.38 5.23 -4.97
C SER A 236 -11.12 4.38 -4.77
N ALA A 237 -10.71 4.19 -3.52
CA ALA A 237 -9.55 3.35 -3.18
C ALA A 237 -9.80 1.88 -3.53
N LEU A 238 -10.97 1.33 -3.21
CA LEU A 238 -11.33 -0.06 -3.52
C LEU A 238 -11.29 -0.36 -5.01
N ARG A 239 -11.68 0.59 -5.86
CA ARG A 239 -11.57 0.46 -7.32
C ARG A 239 -10.11 0.35 -7.74
N VAL A 240 -9.26 1.30 -7.31
CA VAL A 240 -7.84 1.33 -7.66
C VAL A 240 -7.10 0.10 -7.13
N ILE A 241 -7.41 -0.35 -5.91
CA ILE A 241 -6.85 -1.57 -5.32
C ILE A 241 -7.10 -2.77 -6.24
N LYS A 242 -8.33 -2.95 -6.71
CA LYS A 242 -8.70 -4.04 -7.63
C LYS A 242 -8.03 -3.90 -9.02
N GLU A 243 -7.99 -2.69 -9.57
CA GLU A 243 -7.31 -2.40 -10.83
C GLU A 243 -5.81 -2.74 -10.81
N GLN A 244 -5.21 -2.73 -9.62
CA GLN A 244 -3.81 -3.11 -9.40
C GLN A 244 -3.62 -4.58 -8.99
N GLY A 245 -4.64 -5.41 -9.13
CA GLY A 245 -4.58 -6.84 -8.79
C GLY A 245 -4.48 -7.13 -7.30
N MET A 246 -4.87 -6.17 -6.44
CA MET A 246 -4.94 -6.34 -4.99
C MET A 246 -6.37 -6.56 -4.51
N GLU A 247 -6.48 -7.03 -3.28
CA GLU A 247 -7.74 -7.21 -2.57
C GLU A 247 -7.76 -6.34 -1.31
N PRO A 248 -8.89 -5.68 -0.98
CA PRO A 248 -9.05 -4.99 0.30
C PRO A 248 -9.17 -5.98 1.46
N ILE A 249 -8.77 -5.55 2.67
CA ILE A 249 -8.92 -6.34 3.92
C ILE A 249 -9.39 -5.47 5.08
#